data_8ccd2f120588fac5aa2df6574dc15582
#
_entry.id   8ccd2f120588fac5aa2df6574dc15582
#
_cell.length_a   1.000
_cell.length_b   1.000
_cell.length_c   1.000
_cell.angle_alpha   90.00
_cell.angle_beta   90.00
_cell.angle_gamma   90.00
#
_symmetry.space_group_name_H-M   'P 1'
#
loop_
_entity.id
_entity.type
_entity.pdbx_description
1 polymer ?
#
loop_
_entity_poly.entity_id
_entity_poly.type
_entity_poly.pdbx_seq_one_letter_code
_entity_poly.pdbx_strand_id
1 'polypeptide(L)'
;VYAMPASIVHASFTARPFWWEAHAPEALPEVMLPKSARVVVVGAGYAGLSAALELTALGLDCIVLDANEPGFGASTRNGGMVSGGVNVGKRYMSKPLPAERSVPFLADAADAFSLVEDLIAREKIACGWTKSGYFLGAWCKSHFNDMAKKVALLNEAADSGSYLVPQDRQREEIGSDYYRGGMVVTRSAHLHPALFFKGLLDICLKRGVQIASKTPVIKLTESTT
;
A
#
# COMPACT_ATOMS: atom_id res chain seq x y z
N VAL A 1 9.31 19.98 -11.34
CA VAL A 1 10.04 18.93 -12.07
C VAL A 1 11.29 19.57 -12.59
N TYR A 2 12.45 19.31 -11.98
CA TYR A 2 13.74 19.78 -12.50
C TYR A 2 14.04 18.99 -13.78
N ALA A 3 14.10 19.68 -14.91
CA ALA A 3 14.56 19.09 -16.15
C ALA A 3 16.07 18.77 -15.99
N MET A 4 16.41 17.49 -15.94
CA MET A 4 17.80 17.06 -15.91
C MET A 4 18.46 17.36 -17.28
N PRO A 5 19.71 17.83 -17.33
CA PRO A 5 20.40 18.04 -18.59
C PRO A 5 20.47 16.73 -19.38
N ALA A 6 20.20 16.78 -20.67
CA ALA A 6 20.16 15.60 -21.57
C ALA A 6 21.44 14.74 -21.54
N SER A 7 22.59 15.33 -21.11
CA SER A 7 23.87 14.63 -21.00
C SER A 7 24.05 13.70 -19.81
N ILE A 8 23.11 13.69 -18.84
CA ILE A 8 23.22 12.88 -17.61
C ILE A 8 22.44 11.57 -17.71
N VAL A 9 21.49 11.47 -18.63
CA VAL A 9 20.64 10.29 -18.79
C VAL A 9 21.00 9.50 -20.04
N HIS A 10 20.90 8.19 -19.97
CA HIS A 10 21.09 7.31 -21.12
C HIS A 10 20.04 7.59 -22.20
N ALA A 11 20.39 7.38 -23.48
CA ALA A 11 19.48 7.65 -24.59
C ALA A 11 18.15 6.87 -24.55
N SER A 12 18.14 5.71 -23.89
CA SER A 12 16.93 4.90 -23.68
C SER A 12 16.17 5.23 -22.37
N PHE A 13 16.58 6.27 -21.64
CA PHE A 13 15.89 6.66 -20.42
C PHE A 13 14.48 7.15 -20.72
N THR A 14 13.50 6.62 -19.99
CA THR A 14 12.13 7.08 -20.02
C THR A 14 11.73 7.59 -18.64
N ALA A 15 11.16 8.79 -18.56
CA ALA A 15 10.62 9.37 -17.32
C ALA A 15 9.22 8.83 -16.98
N ARG A 16 8.90 7.64 -17.43
CA ARG A 16 7.61 6.97 -17.20
C ARG A 16 7.78 5.91 -16.10
N PRO A 17 6.85 5.79 -15.14
CA PRO A 17 6.86 4.71 -14.17
C PRO A 17 6.87 3.33 -14.84
N PHE A 18 7.72 2.41 -14.38
CA PHE A 18 7.84 1.06 -14.95
C PHE A 18 6.49 0.32 -14.99
N TRP A 19 5.72 0.41 -13.91
CA TRP A 19 4.42 -0.25 -13.81
C TRP A 19 3.39 0.19 -14.86
N TRP A 20 3.59 1.35 -15.46
CA TRP A 20 2.71 1.88 -16.52
C TRP A 20 2.96 1.23 -17.89
N GLU A 21 3.94 0.36 -18.02
CA GLU A 21 4.08 -0.48 -19.21
C GLU A 21 2.91 -1.47 -19.32
N ALA A 22 2.44 -2.00 -18.17
CA ALA A 22 1.30 -2.91 -18.13
C ALA A 22 -0.06 -2.18 -18.04
N HIS A 23 -0.13 -1.09 -17.27
CA HIS A 23 -1.33 -0.26 -17.15
C HIS A 23 -0.97 1.16 -16.72
N ALA A 24 -1.16 2.12 -17.61
CA ALA A 24 -1.06 3.56 -17.31
C ALA A 24 -2.44 4.09 -16.88
N PRO A 25 -2.50 5.18 -16.11
CA PRO A 25 -3.75 5.92 -15.89
C PRO A 25 -4.41 6.30 -17.21
N GLU A 26 -5.70 6.02 -17.31
CA GLU A 26 -6.52 6.28 -18.50
C GLU A 26 -7.61 7.29 -18.18
N ALA A 27 -8.01 8.05 -19.19
CA ALA A 27 -9.12 8.97 -19.06
C ALA A 27 -10.42 8.20 -18.85
N LEU A 28 -11.18 8.58 -17.83
CA LEU A 28 -12.53 8.08 -17.63
C LEU A 28 -13.53 8.96 -18.39
N PRO A 29 -14.73 8.41 -18.70
CA PRO A 29 -15.83 9.21 -19.20
C PRO A 29 -16.13 10.39 -18.27
N GLU A 30 -16.46 11.53 -18.83
CA GLU A 30 -16.82 12.72 -18.07
C GLU A 30 -18.08 12.44 -17.23
N VAL A 31 -18.02 12.80 -15.96
CA VAL A 31 -19.13 12.67 -15.01
C VAL A 31 -19.67 14.05 -14.69
N MET A 32 -20.98 14.25 -14.90
CA MET A 32 -21.64 15.47 -14.49
C MET A 32 -21.73 15.51 -12.95
N LEU A 33 -21.11 16.51 -12.32
CA LEU A 33 -21.12 16.64 -10.88
C LEU A 33 -22.53 16.97 -10.37
N PRO A 34 -23.05 16.23 -9.39
CA PRO A 34 -24.30 16.56 -8.73
C PRO A 34 -24.13 17.85 -7.89
N LYS A 35 -25.23 18.58 -7.69
CA LYS A 35 -25.22 19.78 -6.83
C LYS A 35 -24.93 19.46 -5.36
N SER A 36 -25.21 18.25 -4.92
CA SER A 36 -24.94 17.74 -3.58
C SER A 36 -24.68 16.23 -3.63
N ALA A 37 -23.91 15.72 -2.70
CA ALA A 37 -23.68 14.31 -2.52
C ALA A 37 -23.68 13.99 -1.02
N ARG A 38 -24.14 12.79 -0.66
CA ARG A 38 -24.14 12.34 0.74
C ARG A 38 -22.72 12.13 1.26
N VAL A 39 -21.85 11.57 0.42
CA VAL A 39 -20.44 11.37 0.72
C VAL A 39 -19.60 11.79 -0.49
N VAL A 40 -18.56 12.55 -0.24
CA VAL A 40 -17.55 12.91 -1.24
C VAL A 40 -16.22 12.30 -0.79
N VAL A 41 -15.60 11.51 -1.65
CA VAL A 41 -14.27 10.94 -1.44
C VAL A 41 -13.27 11.76 -2.25
N VAL A 42 -12.23 12.28 -1.60
CA VAL A 42 -11.19 13.07 -2.26
C VAL A 42 -9.97 12.22 -2.55
N GLY A 43 -9.69 12.01 -3.83
CA GLY A 43 -8.60 11.19 -4.35
C GLY A 43 -9.05 9.78 -4.75
N ALA A 44 -8.80 9.39 -5.99
CA ALA A 44 -9.05 8.05 -6.53
C ALA A 44 -7.80 7.16 -6.48
N GLY A 45 -7.06 7.18 -5.37
CA GLY A 45 -5.99 6.23 -5.08
C GLY A 45 -6.52 4.99 -4.35
N TYR A 46 -5.64 4.11 -3.84
CA TYR A 46 -6.04 2.92 -3.08
C TYR A 46 -7.02 3.22 -1.95
N ALA A 47 -6.71 4.22 -1.11
CA ALA A 47 -7.56 4.56 0.02
C ALA A 47 -8.95 5.04 -0.41
N GLY A 48 -9.02 5.94 -1.40
CA GLY A 48 -10.30 6.47 -1.88
C GLY A 48 -11.17 5.42 -2.57
N LEU A 49 -10.58 4.59 -3.43
CA LEU A 49 -11.32 3.51 -4.09
C LEU A 49 -11.79 2.45 -3.07
N SER A 50 -10.95 2.10 -2.08
CA SER A 50 -11.36 1.17 -1.01
C SER A 50 -12.50 1.75 -0.18
N ALA A 51 -12.43 3.04 0.19
CA ALA A 51 -13.51 3.71 0.90
C ALA A 51 -14.82 3.72 0.07
N ALA A 52 -14.73 4.02 -1.22
CA ALA A 52 -15.89 4.01 -2.10
C ALA A 52 -16.53 2.62 -2.23
N LEU A 53 -15.71 1.55 -2.27
CA LEU A 53 -16.20 0.18 -2.28
C LEU A 53 -16.97 -0.17 -1.01
N GLU A 54 -16.46 0.19 0.16
CA GLU A 54 -17.13 -0.05 1.44
C GLU A 54 -18.40 0.78 1.57
N LEU A 55 -18.38 2.07 1.20
CA LEU A 55 -19.57 2.91 1.20
C LEU A 55 -20.68 2.31 0.33
N THR A 56 -20.33 1.85 -0.87
CA THR A 56 -21.28 1.20 -1.78
C THR A 56 -21.82 -0.10 -1.19
N ALA A 57 -20.99 -0.90 -0.52
CA ALA A 57 -21.43 -2.13 0.16
C ALA A 57 -22.42 -1.84 1.31
N LEU A 58 -22.30 -0.68 1.95
CA LEU A 58 -23.23 -0.18 2.98
C LEU A 58 -24.48 0.49 2.40
N GLY A 59 -24.66 0.52 1.07
CA GLY A 59 -25.77 1.20 0.42
C GLY A 59 -25.70 2.73 0.49
N LEU A 60 -24.52 3.29 0.64
CA LEU A 60 -24.27 4.72 0.69
C LEU A 60 -23.75 5.23 -0.65
N ASP A 61 -24.48 6.12 -1.29
CA ASP A 61 -24.04 6.79 -2.50
C ASP A 61 -22.85 7.70 -2.21
N CYS A 62 -21.82 7.58 -3.01
CA CYS A 62 -20.65 8.44 -2.93
C CYS A 62 -20.18 8.86 -4.33
N ILE A 63 -19.50 10.00 -4.38
CA ILE A 63 -18.77 10.45 -5.55
C ILE A 63 -17.29 10.59 -5.18
N VAL A 64 -16.41 10.09 -6.05
CA VAL A 64 -14.95 10.21 -5.90
C VAL A 64 -14.46 11.32 -6.81
N LEU A 65 -13.70 12.28 -6.29
CA LEU A 65 -13.10 13.38 -7.03
C LEU A 65 -11.58 13.20 -7.06
N ASP A 66 -10.97 13.22 -8.23
CA ASP A 66 -9.50 13.20 -8.36
C ASP A 66 -8.98 14.39 -9.18
N ALA A 67 -7.89 14.97 -8.73
CA ALA A 67 -7.25 16.11 -9.40
C ALA A 67 -6.66 15.76 -10.77
N ASN A 68 -6.37 14.47 -10.99
CA ASN A 68 -5.78 13.94 -12.22
C ASN A 68 -6.64 12.77 -12.74
N GLU A 69 -6.09 11.99 -13.67
CA GLU A 69 -6.66 10.69 -13.98
C GLU A 69 -6.47 9.75 -12.78
N PRO A 70 -7.46 8.89 -12.44
CA PRO A 70 -7.35 7.95 -11.35
C PRO A 70 -6.09 7.09 -11.46
N GLY A 71 -5.35 6.98 -10.35
CA GLY A 71 -4.09 6.24 -10.31
C GLY A 71 -2.86 7.02 -10.78
N PHE A 72 -2.98 8.29 -11.16
CA PHE A 72 -1.79 9.09 -11.50
C PHE A 72 -0.81 9.23 -10.32
N GLY A 73 -1.28 9.17 -9.10
CA GLY A 73 -0.50 9.33 -7.89
C GLY A 73 0.34 8.11 -7.48
N ALA A 74 0.64 7.97 -6.19
CA ALA A 74 1.51 6.95 -5.62
C ALA A 74 0.98 5.52 -5.76
N SER A 75 -0.33 5.32 -5.93
CA SER A 75 -0.97 3.99 -5.99
C SER A 75 -0.48 3.13 -7.16
N THR A 76 0.01 3.72 -8.24
CA THR A 76 0.56 2.99 -9.39
C THR A 76 2.08 3.13 -9.52
N ARG A 77 2.75 3.78 -8.54
CA ARG A 77 4.18 4.11 -8.59
C ARG A 77 4.97 3.61 -7.40
N ASN A 78 4.35 2.82 -6.52
CA ASN A 78 5.00 2.25 -5.35
C ASN A 78 5.77 0.98 -5.69
N GLY A 79 6.49 0.41 -4.71
CA GLY A 79 7.31 -0.78 -4.92
C GLY A 79 6.54 -2.10 -5.03
N GLY A 80 5.22 -2.10 -4.85
CA GLY A 80 4.40 -3.31 -4.91
C GLY A 80 4.56 -4.25 -3.72
N MET A 81 5.27 -3.84 -2.68
CA MET A 81 5.42 -4.64 -1.45
C MET A 81 4.22 -4.43 -0.53
N VAL A 82 3.64 -5.53 -0.08
CA VAL A 82 2.54 -5.55 0.88
C VAL A 82 2.99 -6.27 2.15
N SER A 83 2.86 -5.64 3.29
CA SER A 83 3.21 -6.22 4.58
C SER A 83 2.15 -5.93 5.64
N GLY A 84 1.91 -6.91 6.51
CA GLY A 84 1.01 -6.76 7.66
C GLY A 84 1.68 -6.06 8.85
N GLY A 85 2.64 -5.17 8.61
CA GLY A 85 3.35 -4.48 9.67
C GLY A 85 3.42 -2.98 9.45
N VAL A 86 3.37 -2.23 10.54
CA VAL A 86 3.61 -0.79 10.56
C VAL A 86 4.85 -0.47 11.40
N ASN A 87 5.55 0.60 11.07
CA ASN A 87 6.69 1.02 11.84
C ASN A 87 6.26 2.00 12.93
N VAL A 88 6.16 1.49 14.15
CA VAL A 88 5.80 2.28 15.35
C VAL A 88 7.02 2.83 16.10
N GLY A 89 8.23 2.69 15.53
CA GLY A 89 9.48 3.11 16.15
C GLY A 89 9.75 4.62 16.07
N LYS A 90 10.72 5.07 16.85
CA LYS A 90 11.14 6.49 16.99
C LYS A 90 11.45 7.19 15.66
N ARG A 91 11.84 6.46 14.63
CA ARG A 91 12.22 7.05 13.34
C ARG A 91 11.04 7.74 12.64
N TYR A 92 9.82 7.27 12.88
CA TYR A 92 8.62 7.74 12.19
C TYR A 92 7.66 8.50 13.11
N MET A 93 7.94 8.48 14.41
CA MET A 93 7.12 9.16 15.42
C MET A 93 8.01 9.96 16.34
N SER A 94 7.56 11.13 16.76
CA SER A 94 8.30 11.99 17.71
C SER A 94 8.53 11.29 19.06
N LYS A 95 7.64 10.38 19.45
CA LYS A 95 7.74 9.49 20.60
C LYS A 95 7.27 8.09 20.23
N PRO A 96 7.86 7.01 20.78
CA PRO A 96 7.33 5.66 20.61
C PRO A 96 5.89 5.58 21.15
N LEU A 97 5.04 4.80 20.50
CA LEU A 97 3.73 4.48 21.07
C LEU A 97 3.89 3.61 22.32
N PRO A 98 3.13 3.88 23.38
CA PRO A 98 3.02 2.96 24.52
C PRO A 98 2.54 1.57 24.04
N ALA A 99 2.91 0.51 24.78
CA ALA A 99 2.58 -0.87 24.41
C ALA A 99 1.07 -1.09 24.23
N GLU A 100 0.25 -0.51 25.11
CA GLU A 100 -1.21 -0.54 25.05
C GLU A 100 -1.80 0.03 23.74
N ARG A 101 -1.06 0.85 23.01
CA ARG A 101 -1.45 1.41 21.72
C ARG A 101 -0.74 0.74 20.55
N SER A 102 0.50 0.30 20.74
CA SER A 102 1.27 -0.32 19.65
C SER A 102 0.77 -1.71 19.30
N VAL A 103 0.32 -2.50 20.28
CA VAL A 103 -0.19 -3.85 20.04
C VAL A 103 -1.49 -3.83 19.21
N PRO A 104 -2.55 -3.08 19.56
CA PRO A 104 -3.73 -2.97 18.70
C PRO A 104 -3.42 -2.43 17.31
N PHE A 105 -2.52 -1.45 17.21
CA PHE A 105 -2.14 -0.87 15.92
C PHE A 105 -1.39 -1.87 15.00
N LEU A 106 -0.61 -2.78 15.57
CA LEU A 106 0.03 -3.87 14.82
C LEU A 106 -0.98 -4.94 14.42
N ALA A 107 -1.97 -5.21 15.26
CA ALA A 107 -3.08 -6.12 14.93
C ALA A 107 -3.89 -5.57 13.75
N ASP A 108 -4.30 -4.30 13.79
CA ASP A 108 -5.00 -3.64 12.67
C ASP A 108 -4.20 -3.70 11.36
N ALA A 109 -2.88 -3.55 11.44
CA ALA A 109 -2.03 -3.67 10.25
C ALA A 109 -1.97 -5.09 9.68
N ALA A 110 -2.01 -6.10 10.55
CA ALA A 110 -2.09 -7.51 10.15
C ALA A 110 -3.44 -7.83 9.50
N ASP A 111 -4.53 -7.30 10.06
CA ASP A 111 -5.89 -7.43 9.51
C ASP A 111 -5.99 -6.74 8.14
N ALA A 112 -5.36 -5.58 7.98
CA ALA A 112 -5.28 -4.90 6.69
C ALA A 112 -4.55 -5.73 5.60
N PHE A 113 -3.52 -6.51 5.98
CA PHE A 113 -2.87 -7.45 5.06
C PHE A 113 -3.84 -8.55 4.60
N SER A 114 -4.56 -9.16 5.54
CA SER A 114 -5.56 -10.18 5.24
C SER A 114 -6.71 -9.63 4.39
N LEU A 115 -7.16 -8.40 4.68
CA LEU A 115 -8.18 -7.72 3.88
C LEU A 115 -7.77 -7.56 2.42
N VAL A 116 -6.52 -7.18 2.14
CA VAL A 116 -6.00 -7.06 0.77
C VAL A 116 -5.93 -8.43 0.09
N GLU A 117 -5.44 -9.47 0.78
CA GLU A 117 -5.37 -10.84 0.28
C GLU A 117 -6.77 -11.36 -0.10
N ASP A 118 -7.75 -11.20 0.81
CA ASP A 118 -9.14 -11.61 0.62
C ASP A 118 -9.82 -10.85 -0.52
N LEU A 119 -9.57 -9.54 -0.63
CA LEU A 119 -10.11 -8.71 -1.71
C LEU A 119 -9.60 -9.19 -3.07
N ILE A 120 -8.29 -9.42 -3.18
CA ILE A 120 -7.68 -9.94 -4.42
C ILE A 120 -8.28 -11.28 -4.81
N ALA A 121 -8.43 -12.19 -3.84
CA ALA A 121 -8.98 -13.52 -4.08
C ALA A 121 -10.47 -13.47 -4.45
N ARG A 122 -11.28 -12.75 -3.68
CA ARG A 122 -12.73 -12.61 -3.87
C ARG A 122 -13.08 -11.96 -5.21
N GLU A 123 -12.41 -10.88 -5.55
CA GLU A 123 -12.67 -10.12 -6.77
C GLU A 123 -11.84 -10.63 -7.96
N LYS A 124 -10.99 -11.63 -7.74
CA LYS A 124 -10.13 -12.25 -8.77
C LYS A 124 -9.23 -11.23 -9.49
N ILE A 125 -8.62 -10.31 -8.74
CA ILE A 125 -7.76 -9.27 -9.29
C ILE A 125 -6.45 -9.89 -9.80
N ALA A 126 -6.21 -9.83 -11.10
CA ALA A 126 -5.01 -10.37 -11.73
C ALA A 126 -3.82 -9.41 -11.58
N CYS A 127 -3.27 -9.30 -10.39
CA CYS A 127 -2.18 -8.37 -10.08
C CYS A 127 -0.84 -9.04 -9.71
N GLY A 128 -0.68 -10.34 -9.97
CA GLY A 128 0.55 -11.07 -9.63
C GLY A 128 0.79 -11.18 -8.13
N TRP A 129 -0.28 -11.28 -7.33
CA TRP A 129 -0.16 -11.48 -5.88
C TRP A 129 0.67 -12.72 -5.56
N THR A 130 1.75 -12.53 -4.80
CA THR A 130 2.64 -13.61 -4.38
C THR A 130 3.04 -13.42 -2.92
N LYS A 131 2.67 -14.38 -2.08
CA LYS A 131 2.98 -14.40 -0.65
C LYS A 131 4.37 -15.01 -0.46
N SER A 132 5.40 -14.18 -0.57
CA SER A 132 6.81 -14.61 -0.56
C SER A 132 7.46 -14.55 0.81
N GLY A 133 6.82 -13.89 1.78
CA GLY A 133 7.52 -13.47 2.97
C GLY A 133 8.58 -12.40 2.67
N TYR A 134 9.34 -12.03 3.69
CA TYR A 134 10.41 -11.05 3.53
C TYR A 134 11.50 -11.29 4.58
N PHE A 135 12.76 -11.34 4.13
CA PHE A 135 13.93 -11.47 4.97
C PHE A 135 14.57 -10.12 5.27
N LEU A 136 14.78 -9.81 6.53
CA LEU A 136 15.50 -8.62 7.00
C LEU A 136 16.85 -9.05 7.58
N GLY A 137 17.95 -8.75 6.89
CA GLY A 137 19.30 -9.09 7.31
C GLY A 137 19.83 -8.15 8.40
N ALA A 138 20.48 -8.68 9.40
CA ALA A 138 21.14 -7.94 10.46
C ALA A 138 22.56 -7.55 10.06
N TRP A 139 22.90 -6.26 10.13
CA TRP A 139 24.23 -5.73 9.80
C TRP A 139 25.28 -5.99 10.89
N CYS A 140 24.82 -6.13 12.15
CA CYS A 140 25.69 -6.38 13.31
C CYS A 140 24.92 -7.15 14.39
N LYS A 141 25.64 -7.63 15.40
CA LYS A 141 25.06 -8.43 16.49
C LYS A 141 23.98 -7.67 17.31
N SER A 142 24.17 -6.37 17.56
CA SER A 142 23.16 -5.57 18.25
C SER A 142 21.88 -5.46 17.43
N HIS A 143 21.99 -5.32 16.12
CA HIS A 143 20.83 -5.29 15.22
C HIS A 143 20.06 -6.63 15.24
N PHE A 144 20.76 -7.76 15.25
CA PHE A 144 20.14 -9.07 15.40
C PHE A 144 19.40 -9.22 16.74
N ASN A 145 19.99 -8.74 17.84
CA ASN A 145 19.35 -8.76 19.16
C ASN A 145 18.07 -7.91 19.21
N ASP A 146 18.04 -6.77 18.50
CA ASP A 146 16.84 -5.93 18.41
C ASP A 146 15.75 -6.58 17.54
N MET A 147 16.15 -7.36 16.53
CA MET A 147 15.20 -8.17 15.74
C MET A 147 14.50 -9.24 16.59
N ALA A 148 15.18 -9.81 17.59
CA ALA A 148 14.56 -10.77 18.50
C ALA A 148 13.37 -10.16 19.27
N LYS A 149 13.55 -8.94 19.78
CA LYS A 149 12.46 -8.20 20.44
C LYS A 149 11.32 -7.88 19.48
N LYS A 150 11.66 -7.52 18.24
CA LYS A 150 10.67 -7.22 17.20
C LYS A 150 9.86 -8.44 16.80
N VAL A 151 10.49 -9.61 16.63
CA VAL A 151 9.83 -10.88 16.35
C VAL A 151 8.84 -11.24 17.46
N ALA A 152 9.26 -11.12 18.74
CA ALA A 152 8.39 -11.37 19.88
C ALA A 152 7.14 -10.47 19.86
N LEU A 153 7.33 -9.16 19.65
CA LEU A 153 6.25 -8.19 19.57
C LEU A 153 5.29 -8.47 18.40
N LEU A 154 5.81 -8.80 17.22
CA LEU A 154 4.98 -9.09 16.04
C LEU A 154 4.13 -10.36 16.24
N ASN A 155 4.70 -11.39 16.86
CA ASN A 155 3.97 -12.62 17.12
C ASN A 155 2.93 -12.45 18.24
N GLU A 156 3.23 -11.66 19.27
CA GLU A 156 2.28 -11.32 20.31
C GLU A 156 1.09 -10.51 19.79
N ALA A 157 1.36 -9.50 18.96
CA ALA A 157 0.34 -8.58 18.47
C ALA A 157 -0.57 -9.17 17.40
N ALA A 158 -0.06 -10.06 16.54
CA ALA A 158 -0.77 -10.43 15.31
C ALA A 158 -0.54 -11.87 14.84
N ASP A 159 0.06 -12.73 15.65
CA ASP A 159 0.45 -14.09 15.23
C ASP A 159 1.12 -14.08 13.83
N SER A 160 2.13 -13.25 13.68
CA SER A 160 2.72 -12.94 12.37
C SER A 160 3.49 -14.10 11.74
N GLY A 161 3.73 -15.20 12.50
CA GLY A 161 4.59 -16.31 12.09
C GLY A 161 6.04 -15.88 11.86
N SER A 162 6.46 -14.72 12.38
CA SER A 162 7.83 -14.22 12.22
C SER A 162 8.81 -15.04 13.03
N TYR A 163 10.03 -15.22 12.51
CA TYR A 163 11.08 -15.97 13.20
C TYR A 163 12.46 -15.40 12.95
N LEU A 164 13.38 -15.74 13.85
CA LEU A 164 14.80 -15.39 13.72
C LEU A 164 15.53 -16.44 12.91
N VAL A 165 16.48 -15.97 12.11
CA VAL A 165 17.40 -16.79 11.32
C VAL A 165 18.82 -16.53 11.82
N PRO A 166 19.45 -17.48 12.52
CA PRO A 166 20.85 -17.37 12.94
C PRO A 166 21.79 -17.23 11.75
N GLN A 167 22.99 -16.68 12.00
CA GLN A 167 23.95 -16.42 10.93
C GLN A 167 24.37 -17.68 10.17
N ASP A 168 24.53 -18.79 10.85
CA ASP A 168 24.92 -20.10 10.29
C ASP A 168 23.82 -20.74 9.43
N ARG A 169 22.58 -20.28 9.59
CA ARG A 169 21.41 -20.77 8.82
C ARG A 169 20.88 -19.77 7.80
N GLN A 170 21.50 -18.59 7.67
CA GLN A 170 20.96 -17.55 6.79
C GLN A 170 20.86 -17.96 5.31
N ARG A 171 21.66 -18.95 4.87
CA ARG A 171 21.59 -19.48 3.50
C ARG A 171 20.31 -20.28 3.20
N GLU A 172 19.54 -20.63 4.21
CA GLU A 172 18.22 -21.24 4.03
C GLU A 172 17.20 -20.20 3.48
N GLU A 173 17.47 -18.91 3.74
CA GLU A 173 16.55 -17.81 3.39
C GLU A 173 17.12 -16.88 2.30
N ILE A 174 18.43 -16.68 2.28
CA ILE A 174 19.06 -15.76 1.34
C ILE A 174 20.41 -16.28 0.85
N GLY A 175 20.69 -16.12 -0.43
CA GLY A 175 21.94 -16.56 -1.07
C GLY A 175 23.18 -15.73 -0.71
N SER A 176 23.33 -15.30 0.56
CA SER A 176 24.42 -14.41 1.01
C SER A 176 24.92 -14.78 2.41
N ASP A 177 26.23 -14.63 2.65
CA ASP A 177 26.87 -14.74 3.98
C ASP A 177 27.16 -13.37 4.60
N TYR A 178 26.69 -12.30 3.98
CA TYR A 178 27.04 -10.93 4.37
C TYR A 178 26.46 -10.51 5.72
N TYR A 179 25.29 -11.01 6.07
CA TYR A 179 24.56 -10.61 7.28
C TYR A 179 25.01 -11.40 8.52
N ARG A 180 24.62 -10.92 9.68
CA ARG A 180 24.84 -11.56 10.99
C ARG A 180 23.59 -12.33 11.45
N GLY A 181 22.93 -13.04 10.52
CA GLY A 181 21.60 -13.56 10.67
C GLY A 181 20.54 -12.52 10.27
N GLY A 182 19.29 -12.75 10.65
CA GLY A 182 18.19 -11.88 10.32
C GLY A 182 16.87 -12.33 10.93
N MET A 183 15.80 -11.77 10.42
CA MET A 183 14.43 -12.21 10.72
C MET A 183 13.63 -12.40 9.43
N VAL A 184 12.73 -13.36 9.45
CA VAL A 184 11.72 -13.55 8.40
C VAL A 184 10.37 -13.06 8.92
N VAL A 185 9.65 -12.33 8.09
CA VAL A 185 8.25 -11.94 8.31
C VAL A 185 7.41 -12.67 7.26
N THR A 186 6.63 -13.64 7.68
CA THR A 186 5.85 -14.50 6.76
C THR A 186 4.65 -13.79 6.16
N ARG A 187 4.01 -12.88 6.91
CA ARG A 187 2.91 -12.03 6.41
C ARG A 187 3.45 -10.87 5.58
N SER A 188 4.06 -11.21 4.46
CA SER A 188 4.53 -10.27 3.46
C SER A 188 4.34 -10.85 2.07
N ALA A 189 3.96 -9.99 1.14
CA ALA A 189 3.68 -10.35 -0.23
C ALA A 189 4.18 -9.26 -1.18
N HIS A 190 4.16 -9.54 -2.46
CA HIS A 190 4.31 -8.53 -3.50
C HIS A 190 3.22 -8.68 -4.56
N LEU A 191 2.98 -7.60 -5.26
CA LEU A 191 2.03 -7.51 -6.34
C LEU A 191 2.47 -6.46 -7.36
N HIS A 192 1.82 -6.44 -8.50
CA HIS A 192 1.99 -5.39 -9.50
C HIS A 192 1.04 -4.22 -9.17
N PRO A 193 1.55 -3.06 -8.68
CA PRO A 193 0.69 -2.01 -8.14
C PRO A 193 -0.28 -1.40 -9.15
N ALA A 194 0.13 -1.20 -10.40
CA ALA A 194 -0.77 -0.65 -11.40
C ALA A 194 -1.90 -1.62 -11.80
N LEU A 195 -1.63 -2.94 -11.85
CA LEU A 195 -2.68 -3.94 -12.11
C LEU A 195 -3.61 -4.11 -10.91
N PHE A 196 -3.10 -4.04 -9.68
CA PHE A 196 -3.95 -4.03 -8.49
C PHE A 196 -4.86 -2.79 -8.46
N PHE A 197 -4.28 -1.61 -8.76
CA PHE A 197 -5.05 -0.38 -8.89
C PHE A 197 -6.16 -0.51 -9.95
N LYS A 198 -5.80 -1.03 -11.14
CA LYS A 198 -6.77 -1.28 -12.20
C LYS A 198 -7.93 -2.15 -11.74
N GLY A 199 -7.62 -3.25 -11.03
CA GLY A 199 -8.64 -4.14 -10.49
C GLY A 199 -9.58 -3.43 -9.52
N LEU A 200 -9.06 -2.61 -8.62
CA LEU A 200 -9.89 -1.79 -7.71
C LEU A 200 -10.77 -0.80 -8.46
N LEU A 201 -10.22 -0.11 -9.45
CA LEU A 201 -10.95 0.85 -10.27
C LEU A 201 -12.08 0.16 -11.04
N ASP A 202 -11.79 -0.96 -11.70
CA ASP A 202 -12.78 -1.73 -12.45
C ASP A 202 -13.95 -2.19 -11.57
N ILE A 203 -13.66 -2.61 -10.32
CA ILE A 203 -14.70 -3.03 -9.37
C ILE A 203 -15.54 -1.83 -8.95
N CYS A 204 -14.93 -0.68 -8.66
CA CYS A 204 -15.66 0.55 -8.32
C CYS A 204 -16.62 0.95 -9.45
N LEU A 205 -16.12 0.99 -10.68
CA LEU A 205 -16.93 1.35 -11.86
C LEU A 205 -18.07 0.34 -12.09
N LYS A 206 -17.79 -0.97 -11.98
CA LYS A 206 -18.78 -2.04 -12.09
C LYS A 206 -19.89 -1.93 -11.03
N ARG A 207 -19.57 -1.44 -9.84
CA ARG A 207 -20.53 -1.20 -8.75
C ARG A 207 -21.22 0.16 -8.82
N GLY A 208 -21.00 0.91 -9.91
CA GLY A 208 -21.66 2.19 -10.15
C GLY A 208 -21.07 3.38 -9.36
N VAL A 209 -19.87 3.26 -8.80
CA VAL A 209 -19.19 4.39 -8.15
C VAL A 209 -18.91 5.46 -9.20
N GLN A 210 -19.41 6.67 -8.97
CA GLN A 210 -19.10 7.83 -9.81
C GLN A 210 -17.71 8.36 -9.47
N ILE A 211 -16.87 8.49 -10.49
CA ILE A 211 -15.47 8.98 -10.34
C ILE A 211 -15.26 10.12 -11.34
N ALA A 212 -15.11 11.33 -10.81
CA ALA A 212 -14.80 12.51 -11.61
C ALA A 212 -13.30 12.76 -11.61
N SER A 213 -12.65 12.51 -12.75
CA SER A 213 -11.25 12.84 -12.98
C SER A 213 -11.06 14.33 -13.30
N LYS A 214 -9.81 14.82 -13.19
CA LYS A 214 -9.45 16.23 -13.45
C LYS A 214 -10.29 17.23 -12.66
N THR A 215 -10.77 16.82 -11.48
CA THR A 215 -11.65 17.58 -10.61
C THR A 215 -10.96 17.86 -9.26
N PRO A 216 -10.03 18.82 -9.20
CA PRO A 216 -9.28 19.11 -7.99
C PRO A 216 -10.16 19.77 -6.93
N VAL A 217 -10.14 19.22 -5.70
CA VAL A 217 -10.73 19.86 -4.53
C VAL A 217 -9.74 20.90 -4.00
N ILE A 218 -10.08 22.17 -4.13
CA ILE A 218 -9.20 23.29 -3.77
C ILE A 218 -9.48 23.85 -2.37
N LYS A 219 -10.68 23.60 -1.84
CA LYS A 219 -11.07 24.14 -0.53
C LYS A 219 -12.20 23.32 0.09
N LEU A 220 -12.13 23.12 1.38
CA LEU A 220 -13.23 22.62 2.21
C LEU A 220 -13.66 23.75 3.15
N THR A 221 -14.95 23.97 3.27
CA THR A 221 -15.53 24.94 4.21
C THR A 221 -16.63 24.25 5.00
N GLU A 222 -16.59 24.42 6.30
CA GLU A 222 -17.66 23.99 7.18
C GLU A 222 -18.82 24.99 7.10
N SER A 223 -20.03 24.49 6.90
CA SER A 223 -21.25 25.29 6.97
C SER A 223 -21.93 25.00 8.31
N THR A 224 -21.95 25.97 9.21
CA THR A 224 -22.83 25.92 10.38
C THR A 224 -24.26 26.21 9.91
N THR A 225 -25.03 25.17 9.66
CA THR A 225 -26.50 25.26 9.57
C THR A 225 -27.11 24.87 10.90
#